data_e49f8832f8e82e28286a24a6ab488efe
#
_entry.id   e49f8832f8e82e28286a24a6ab488efe
#
_cell.length_a   1.000
_cell.length_b   1.000
_cell.length_c   1.000
_cell.angle_alpha   90.00
_cell.angle_beta   90.00
_cell.angle_gamma   90.00
#
_symmetry.space_group_name_H-M   'P 1'
#
loop_
_entity.id
_entity.type
_entity.pdbx_description
1 polymer ?
#
loop_
_entity_poly.entity_id
_entity_poly.type
_entity_poly.pdbx_seq_one_letter_code
_entity_poly.pdbx_strand_id
1 'polypeptide(L)'
;MSEKIYASQGWVEEILFMLVPKSTTVSLPATNWVSASTGLYSQVVTVDGVTENSKVDLQPTAVQIVELQNDEITLMMQNDEGVVSAWAIGNKPTKDYEMQVLITEVLRV
;
A
#
# COMPACT_ATOMS: atom_id res chain seq x y z
N MET A 1 -20.10 -32.75 10.45
CA MET A 1 -20.20 -32.10 9.95
C MET A 1 -19.89 -31.55 9.66
N SER A 2 -19.62 -32.08 9.79
CA SER A 2 -19.55 -31.46 9.34
C SER A 2 -19.41 -31.02 9.08
N GLU A 3 -19.30 -31.19 9.30
CA GLU A 3 -19.33 -30.61 8.79
C GLU A 3 -19.26 -29.93 8.65
N LYS A 4 -19.44 -30.04 8.87
CA LYS A 4 -19.52 -29.34 8.51
C LYS A 4 -19.32 -28.63 8.30
N ILE A 5 -19.17 -28.83 8.50
CA ILE A 5 -19.06 -28.10 8.06
C ILE A 5 -19.02 -27.83 7.51
N TYR A 6 -19.02 -27.99 7.56
CA TYR A 6 -19.04 -27.56 6.73
C TYR A 6 -19.05 -27.17 6.01
N ALA A 7 -19.14 -27.33 5.90
CA ALA A 7 -19.04 -27.06 5.17
C ALA A 7 -18.85 -27.11 4.60
N SER A 8 -19.19 -27.25 4.21
CA SER A 8 -18.76 -27.53 3.80
C SER A 8 -17.97 -27.31 3.72
N GLN A 9 -17.90 -27.14 3.51
CA GLN A 9 -16.69 -27.23 3.69
C GLN A 9 -15.77 -26.57 2.72
N GLY A 10 -15.70 -26.56 1.41
CA GLY A 10 -14.80 -25.89 0.50
C GLY A 10 -14.81 -24.37 0.60
N TRP A 11 -15.97 -23.79 0.84
CA TRP A 11 -16.06 -22.34 0.95
C TRP A 11 -15.31 -21.80 2.18
N VAL A 12 -15.23 -22.59 3.21
CA VAL A 12 -14.48 -22.20 4.40
C VAL A 12 -13.00 -22.14 4.08
N GLU A 13 -12.53 -23.07 3.27
CA GLU A 13 -11.14 -23.07 2.88
C GLU A 13 -10.79 -21.87 2.02
N GLU A 14 -11.70 -21.44 1.18
CA GLU A 14 -11.47 -20.27 0.37
C GLU A 14 -11.23 -19.03 1.23
N ILE A 15 -11.97 -18.89 2.29
CA ILE A 15 -11.79 -17.77 3.20
C ILE A 15 -10.41 -17.79 3.82
N LEU A 16 -9.89 -18.97 4.10
CA LEU A 16 -8.57 -19.09 4.70
C LEU A 16 -7.45 -18.61 3.79
N PHE A 17 -7.68 -18.60 2.48
CA PHE A 17 -6.68 -18.11 1.56
C PHE A 17 -6.61 -16.62 1.46
N MET A 18 -7.55 -15.95 2.10
CA MET A 18 -7.48 -14.52 2.13
C MET A 18 -6.60 -14.17 3.31
N LEU A 19 -5.63 -14.16 3.28
CA LEU A 19 -4.52 -13.76 3.51
C LEU A 19 -3.98 -13.10 4.65
N VAL A 20 -2.83 -13.45 4.97
CA VAL A 20 -2.05 -12.86 6.05
C VAL A 20 -1.42 -11.59 5.48
N PRO A 21 -1.85 -10.42 5.93
CA PRO A 21 -1.19 -9.19 5.48
C PRO A 21 0.21 -9.11 6.07
N LYS A 22 1.11 -8.51 5.31
CA LYS A 22 2.48 -8.29 5.72
C LYS A 22 2.71 -6.80 5.88
N SER A 23 3.56 -6.46 6.83
CA SER A 23 3.92 -5.08 7.05
C SER A 23 5.41 -4.90 6.77
N THR A 24 5.75 -3.84 6.07
CA THR A 24 7.14 -3.49 5.80
C THR A 24 7.28 -1.97 5.81
N THR A 25 8.52 -1.50 5.82
CA THR A 25 8.80 -0.07 5.78
C THR A 25 9.32 0.30 4.41
N VAL A 26 8.84 1.41 3.87
CA VAL A 26 9.33 1.94 2.60
C VAL A 26 9.90 3.32 2.82
N SER A 27 10.83 3.69 1.96
CA SER A 27 11.45 5.01 1.98
C SER A 27 10.90 5.81 0.80
N LEU A 28 10.52 7.05 1.08
CA LEU A 28 10.02 7.99 0.07
C LEU A 28 10.91 9.23 0.08
N PRO A 29 12.06 9.17 -0.61
CA PRO A 29 12.97 10.32 -0.62
C PRO A 29 12.36 11.54 -1.30
N ALA A 30 12.60 12.71 -0.74
CA ALA A 30 12.08 13.95 -1.30
C ALA A 30 12.58 14.20 -2.72
N THR A 31 13.79 13.74 -3.02
CA THR A 31 14.40 13.99 -4.32
C THR A 31 13.84 13.16 -5.46
N ASN A 32 13.04 12.13 -5.14
CA ASN A 32 12.55 11.19 -6.14
C ASN A 32 11.16 11.53 -6.69
N TRP A 33 10.51 12.54 -6.16
CA TRP A 33 9.20 12.93 -6.64
C TRP A 33 9.30 13.59 -8.01
N VAL A 34 8.51 13.11 -8.95
CA VAL A 34 8.44 13.62 -10.32
C VAL A 34 7.05 14.15 -10.58
N SER A 35 6.96 15.32 -11.17
CA SER A 35 5.67 15.91 -11.49
C SER A 35 4.99 15.12 -12.59
N ALA A 36 3.78 14.65 -12.33
CA ALA A 36 2.95 13.99 -13.35
C ALA A 36 1.97 14.98 -13.97
N SER A 37 1.47 15.90 -13.16
CA SER A 37 0.64 17.01 -13.61
C SER A 37 0.60 18.03 -12.48
N THR A 38 -0.11 19.12 -12.67
CA THR A 38 -0.23 20.15 -11.63
C THR A 38 -0.83 19.56 -10.38
N GLY A 39 -0.10 19.66 -9.26
CA GLY A 39 -0.58 19.15 -7.99
C GLY A 39 -0.53 17.64 -7.86
N LEU A 40 0.22 16.95 -8.73
CA LEU A 40 0.31 15.51 -8.70
C LEU A 40 1.75 15.07 -8.97
N TYR A 41 2.32 14.36 -8.02
CA TYR A 41 3.71 13.89 -8.08
C TYR A 41 3.74 12.39 -7.81
N SER A 42 4.73 11.72 -8.37
CA SER A 42 4.85 10.28 -8.17
C SER A 42 6.31 9.85 -8.08
N GLN A 43 6.52 8.70 -7.49
CA GLN A 43 7.80 8.01 -7.56
C GLN A 43 7.57 6.51 -7.50
N VAL A 44 8.44 5.75 -8.16
CA VAL A 44 8.40 4.30 -8.09
C VAL A 44 9.11 3.88 -6.81
N VAL A 45 8.50 2.94 -6.09
CA VAL A 45 9.00 2.49 -4.81
C VAL A 45 9.21 0.99 -4.87
N THR A 46 10.36 0.54 -4.39
CA THR A 46 10.61 -0.89 -4.26
C THR A 46 10.04 -1.36 -2.94
N VAL A 47 9.12 -2.32 -3.00
CA VAL A 47 8.48 -2.89 -1.82
C VAL A 47 8.66 -4.40 -1.87
N ASP A 48 9.38 -4.95 -0.88
CA ASP A 48 9.64 -6.38 -0.84
C ASP A 48 8.35 -7.15 -0.60
N GLY A 49 8.20 -8.25 -1.30
CA GLY A 49 7.07 -9.14 -1.10
C GLY A 49 5.82 -8.78 -1.88
N VAL A 50 5.88 -7.77 -2.73
CA VAL A 50 4.74 -7.40 -3.57
C VAL A 50 4.74 -8.24 -4.84
N THR A 51 3.57 -8.79 -5.18
CA THR A 51 3.34 -9.46 -6.44
C THR A 51 2.32 -8.65 -7.25
N GLU A 52 2.02 -9.10 -8.45
CA GLU A 52 1.04 -8.41 -9.28
C GLU A 52 -0.36 -8.42 -8.68
N ASN A 53 -0.63 -9.32 -7.73
CA ASN A 53 -1.93 -9.45 -7.09
C ASN A 53 -1.98 -8.80 -5.71
N SER A 54 -0.95 -8.08 -5.31
CA SER A 54 -0.90 -7.47 -3.99
C SER A 54 -1.67 -6.17 -3.95
N LYS A 55 -2.36 -5.94 -2.83
CA LYS A 55 -2.89 -4.63 -2.50
C LYS A 55 -1.91 -3.98 -1.54
N VAL A 56 -1.55 -2.75 -1.80
CA VAL A 56 -0.53 -2.04 -1.02
C VAL A 56 -1.14 -0.76 -0.46
N ASP A 57 -1.14 -0.63 0.86
CA ASP A 57 -1.71 0.53 1.55
C ASP A 57 -0.67 1.16 2.45
N LEU A 58 -0.56 2.49 2.39
CA LEU A 58 0.28 3.23 3.31
C LEU A 58 -0.34 3.26 4.70
N GLN A 59 0.52 3.12 5.71
CA GLN A 59 0.11 3.13 7.11
C GLN A 59 0.90 4.22 7.83
N PRO A 60 0.61 5.50 7.56
CA PRO A 60 1.34 6.58 8.22
C PRO A 60 1.00 6.65 9.70
N THR A 61 1.95 7.15 10.49
CA THR A 61 1.70 7.41 11.91
C THR A 61 0.83 8.66 12.04
N ALA A 62 0.26 8.86 13.24
CA ALA A 62 -0.55 10.04 13.50
C ALA A 62 0.27 11.33 13.30
N VAL A 63 1.55 11.31 13.69
CA VAL A 63 2.41 12.49 13.51
C VAL A 63 2.61 12.75 12.02
N GLN A 64 2.84 11.69 11.23
CA GLN A 64 3.01 11.85 9.79
C GLN A 64 1.76 12.39 9.13
N ILE A 65 0.58 11.92 9.56
CA ILE A 65 -0.68 12.42 9.02
C ILE A 65 -0.82 13.92 9.28
N VAL A 66 -0.51 14.36 10.50
CA VAL A 66 -0.59 15.77 10.82
C VAL A 66 0.39 16.61 10.01
N GLU A 67 1.62 16.11 9.87
CA GLU A 67 2.62 16.80 9.05
C GLU A 67 2.16 16.96 7.61
N LEU A 68 1.63 15.89 7.05
CA LEU A 68 1.16 15.91 5.66
C LEU A 68 -0.03 16.86 5.50
N GLN A 69 -0.95 16.88 6.46
CA GLN A 69 -2.07 17.80 6.42
C GLN A 69 -1.62 19.24 6.50
N ASN A 70 -0.64 19.53 7.35
CA ASN A 70 -0.11 20.89 7.48
C ASN A 70 0.56 21.35 6.19
N ASP A 71 1.18 20.42 5.45
CA ASP A 71 1.83 20.72 4.19
C ASP A 71 0.89 20.59 3.00
N GLU A 72 -0.38 20.27 3.25
CA GLU A 72 -1.41 20.11 2.23
C GLU A 72 -1.02 19.02 1.22
N ILE A 73 -0.59 17.88 1.75
CA ILE A 73 -0.19 16.73 0.94
C ILE A 73 -1.03 15.52 1.32
N THR A 74 -1.54 14.82 0.32
CA THR A 74 -2.16 13.51 0.50
C THR A 74 -1.26 12.49 -0.18
N LEU A 75 -0.86 11.45 0.55
CA LEU A 75 -0.05 10.38 -0.01
C LEU A 75 -0.89 9.13 -0.20
N MET A 76 -0.63 8.41 -1.27
CA MET A 76 -1.24 7.12 -1.50
C MET A 76 -0.26 6.22 -2.26
N MET A 77 -0.51 4.93 -2.25
CA MET A 77 0.26 3.97 -3.02
C MET A 77 -0.64 3.18 -3.94
N GLN A 78 -0.05 2.74 -5.04
CA GLN A 78 -0.75 1.96 -6.03
C GLN A 78 0.19 0.89 -6.55
N ASN A 79 -0.32 -0.33 -6.63
CA ASN A 79 0.41 -1.45 -7.24
C ASN A 79 -0.18 -1.68 -8.62
N ASP A 80 0.67 -1.57 -9.63
CA ASP A 80 0.29 -1.82 -11.01
C ASP A 80 1.09 -3.01 -11.50
N GLU A 81 0.51 -4.19 -11.34
CA GLU A 81 1.09 -5.46 -11.80
C GLU A 81 2.51 -5.69 -11.28
N GLY A 82 2.71 -5.39 -10.02
CA GLY A 82 4.00 -5.61 -9.36
C GLY A 82 4.88 -4.37 -9.29
N VAL A 83 4.53 -3.31 -10.01
CA VAL A 83 5.25 -2.04 -9.94
C VAL A 83 4.51 -1.10 -9.00
N VAL A 84 5.13 -0.77 -7.89
CA VAL A 84 4.49 0.07 -6.89
C VAL A 84 4.91 1.51 -7.07
N SER A 85 3.93 2.40 -7.11
CA SER A 85 4.17 3.84 -7.18
C SER A 85 3.55 4.51 -5.97
N ALA A 86 4.26 5.50 -5.45
CA ALA A 86 3.71 6.40 -4.44
C ALA A 86 3.27 7.67 -5.15
N TRP A 87 2.14 8.20 -4.72
CA TRP A 87 1.57 9.43 -5.28
C TRP A 87 1.44 10.47 -4.21
N ALA A 88 1.81 11.70 -4.52
CA ALA A 88 1.60 12.85 -3.64
C ALA A 88 0.66 13.81 -4.34
N ILE A 89 -0.43 14.12 -3.68
CA ILE A 89 -1.49 14.98 -4.22
C ILE A 89 -1.48 16.27 -3.43
N GLY A 90 -1.41 17.39 -4.12
CA GLY A 90 -1.33 18.71 -3.51
C GLY A 90 0.04 19.31 -3.73
N ASN A 91 0.80 19.48 -2.66
CA ASN A 91 2.14 20.04 -2.75
C ASN A 91 3.17 18.93 -2.89
N LYS A 92 4.31 19.26 -3.48
CA LYS A 92 5.43 18.34 -3.59
C LYS A 92 6.06 18.16 -2.20
N PRO A 93 6.23 16.92 -1.73
CA PRO A 93 6.90 16.72 -0.45
C PRO A 93 8.34 17.21 -0.48
N THR A 94 8.74 17.90 0.57
CA THR A 94 10.10 18.44 0.70
C THR A 94 10.94 17.69 1.72
N LYS A 95 10.32 16.71 2.40
CA LYS A 95 10.99 15.88 3.39
C LYS A 95 11.05 14.45 2.90
N ASP A 96 12.05 13.72 3.41
CA ASP A 96 12.09 12.28 3.23
C ASP A 96 11.14 11.65 4.23
N TYR A 97 10.38 10.67 3.77
CA TYR A 97 9.47 9.93 4.65
C TYR A 97 9.87 8.47 4.67
N GLU A 98 9.76 7.87 5.85
CA GLU A 98 9.78 6.42 6.00
C GLU A 98 8.46 6.02 6.61
N MET A 99 7.72 5.18 5.92
CA MET A 99 6.38 4.80 6.32
C MET A 99 6.20 3.31 6.28
N GLN A 100 5.35 2.83 7.15
CA GLN A 100 4.93 1.43 7.07
C GLN A 100 3.93 1.27 5.95
N VAL A 101 3.98 0.09 5.34
CA VAL A 101 3.09 -0.29 4.25
C VAL A 101 2.49 -1.63 4.60
N LEU A 102 1.20 -1.76 4.41
CA LEU A 102 0.49 -3.01 4.57
C LEU A 102 0.31 -3.64 3.19
N ILE A 103 0.79 -4.87 3.04
CA ILE A 103 0.68 -5.61 1.79
C ILE A 103 -0.31 -6.74 2.02
N THR A 104 -1.39 -6.74 1.27
CA THR A 104 -2.39 -7.80 1.33
C THR A 104 -2.38 -8.54 0.02
N GLU A 105 -2.11 -9.82 0.10
CA GLU A 105 -2.09 -10.66 -1.08
C GLU A 105 -3.49 -11.17 -1.36
N VAL A 106 -3.99 -10.99 -2.57
CA VAL A 106 -5.30 -11.48 -2.96
C VAL A 106 -5.10 -12.75 -3.78
N LEU A 107 -5.44 -13.88 -3.18
CA LEU A 107 -5.35 -15.15 -3.88
C LEU A 107 -6.65 -15.42 -4.61
N ARG A 108 -6.51 -15.88 -5.82
CA ARG A 108 -7.67 -16.30 -6.61
C ARG A 108 -7.78 -17.80 -6.56
N VAL A 109 -8.94 -18.25 -6.26
CA VAL A 109 -9.21 -19.67 -6.17
C VAL A 109 -9.96 -20.13 -7.41
#